data_48f5cc0f13b92132f9dea703be78d245
#
_entry.id   48f5cc0f13b92132f9dea703be78d245
#
_cell.length_a   1.000
_cell.length_b   1.000
_cell.length_c   1.000
_cell.angle_alpha   90.00
_cell.angle_beta   90.00
_cell.angle_gamma   90.00
#
_symmetry.space_group_name_H-M   'P 1'
#
loop_
_entity.id
_entity.type
_entity.pdbx_description
1 polymer ?
#
loop_
_entity_poly.entity_id
_entity_poly.type
_entity_poly.pdbx_seq_one_letter_code
_entity_poly.pdbx_strand_id
1 'polypeptide(L)'
;EGQHQTGTLSGRIFASDADKENGAGSTEHDVNKLNFHVEHAGSSLTDGGASTTVTGTGTPGTGDVVYAYTSAYGTLTFRADGSYEYTLNNKNPGEAGADGNAVNNLALGQTVTETFTVYVTDAQTGRSVPQTITVTINGTNDVPTLDLSNDNLNDLLGGDGNLHVVEDGVGREDANTPTTDPGKENTSFTGHTTDTGTASGNDVDAGHILYFGAVAGEATKTFDPSVFNTADSTATGGAASSVVAGGQYGSLTINSNGSYTYAMKGEGENVSFELDGKTYTSLDQLAEGDTIYETFTIYVRDEHNAWTAKTVTV
;
A
#
# COMPACT_ATOMS: atom_id res chain seq x y z
N GLU A 1 1.05 -1.76 10.67
CA GLU A 1 -0.04 -0.81 10.34
C GLU A 1 0.56 0.58 10.37
N GLY A 2 0.73 1.20 9.17
CA GLY A 2 1.19 2.57 9.03
C GLY A 2 0.34 3.50 9.88
N GLN A 3 0.91 4.04 10.94
CA GLN A 3 0.21 5.00 11.80
C GLN A 3 0.08 6.31 11.01
N HIS A 4 -1.14 6.65 10.63
CA HIS A 4 -1.48 7.98 10.15
C HIS A 4 -1.01 9.01 11.19
N GLN A 5 0.13 9.64 10.93
CA GLN A 5 0.64 10.74 11.73
C GLN A 5 -0.02 12.04 11.24
N THR A 6 -1.10 12.46 11.86
CA THR A 6 -1.56 13.85 11.76
C THR A 6 -0.55 14.72 12.49
N GLY A 7 0.54 15.07 11.83
CA GLY A 7 1.58 15.90 12.41
C GLY A 7 1.25 17.37 12.23
N THR A 8 0.83 18.05 13.30
CA THR A 8 0.84 19.50 13.36
C THR A 8 2.05 19.95 14.17
N LEU A 9 2.91 20.72 13.58
CA LEU A 9 4.06 21.34 14.21
C LEU A 9 3.72 22.82 14.46
N SER A 10 3.87 23.31 15.68
CA SER A 10 3.65 24.71 16.01
C SER A 10 4.87 25.33 16.66
N GLY A 11 5.06 26.62 16.44
CA GLY A 11 6.13 27.39 17.04
C GLY A 11 5.80 28.87 17.09
N ARG A 12 6.74 29.65 17.59
CA ARG A 12 6.65 31.11 17.63
C ARG A 12 7.99 31.77 17.46
N ILE A 13 8.02 32.79 16.61
CA ILE A 13 9.16 33.72 16.49
C ILE A 13 8.85 34.95 17.34
N PHE A 14 9.80 35.31 18.19
CA PHE A 14 9.73 36.50 19.00
C PHE A 14 10.55 37.60 18.32
N ALA A 15 9.96 38.78 18.22
CA ALA A 15 10.63 39.97 17.73
C ALA A 15 10.45 41.10 18.71
N SER A 16 11.44 41.96 18.83
CA SER A 16 11.42 43.18 19.62
C SER A 16 12.12 44.27 18.88
N ASP A 17 11.65 45.52 19.03
CA ASP A 17 12.28 46.72 18.58
C ASP A 17 12.87 47.47 19.77
N ALA A 18 14.08 47.98 19.61
CA ALA A 18 14.77 48.76 20.63
C ALA A 18 14.46 50.26 20.55
N ASP A 19 13.86 50.69 19.42
CA ASP A 19 13.58 52.10 19.20
C ASP A 19 12.28 52.52 19.93
N LYS A 20 12.31 53.74 20.46
CA LYS A 20 11.17 54.33 21.17
C LYS A 20 10.27 55.07 20.15
N GLU A 21 9.23 54.47 19.70
CA GLU A 21 8.36 55.06 18.67
C GLU A 21 7.44 56.20 19.18
N ASN A 22 7.31 56.40 20.49
CA ASN A 22 6.43 57.39 21.08
C ASN A 22 7.10 58.56 21.81
N GLY A 23 8.18 59.15 21.24
CA GLY A 23 8.79 60.33 21.76
C GLY A 23 9.57 60.14 23.07
N ALA A 24 10.32 61.17 23.50
CA ALA A 24 11.17 61.11 24.68
C ALA A 24 10.37 60.85 25.95
N GLY A 25 10.38 59.58 26.42
CA GLY A 25 9.73 59.16 27.66
C GLY A 25 8.97 57.86 27.64
N SER A 26 8.69 57.23 26.50
CA SER A 26 8.09 55.92 26.42
C SER A 26 9.10 54.82 26.79
N THR A 27 8.74 53.95 27.73
CA THR A 27 9.51 52.77 28.15
C THR A 27 9.00 51.47 27.52
N GLU A 28 7.98 51.57 26.68
CA GLU A 28 7.37 50.40 26.05
C GLU A 28 7.96 50.14 24.68
N HIS A 29 8.48 48.94 24.51
CA HIS A 29 8.79 48.37 23.22
C HIS A 29 7.47 48.02 22.52
N ASP A 30 7.11 48.73 21.45
CA ASP A 30 5.83 48.53 20.77
C ASP A 30 5.90 47.37 19.78
N VAL A 31 5.87 46.15 20.31
CA VAL A 31 5.82 44.90 19.51
C VAL A 31 4.60 44.86 18.58
N ASN A 32 3.57 45.71 18.85
CA ASN A 32 2.34 45.75 18.06
C ASN A 32 2.51 46.48 16.73
N LYS A 33 3.67 47.06 16.45
CA LYS A 33 3.99 47.73 15.18
C LYS A 33 4.96 46.95 14.30
N LEU A 34 5.41 45.76 14.76
CA LEU A 34 6.27 44.88 13.98
C LEU A 34 5.46 44.04 12.99
N ASN A 35 5.83 44.08 11.73
CA ASN A 35 5.21 43.29 10.68
C ASN A 35 6.10 42.11 10.31
N PHE A 36 5.53 40.90 10.44
CA PHE A 36 6.20 39.68 10.00
C PHE A 36 6.04 39.48 8.49
N HIS A 37 7.12 39.06 7.88
CA HIS A 37 7.20 38.68 6.45
C HIS A 37 7.77 37.28 6.36
N VAL A 38 7.13 36.42 5.54
CA VAL A 38 7.53 35.04 5.33
C VAL A 38 7.65 34.77 3.85
N GLU A 39 8.71 34.08 3.47
CA GLU A 39 8.96 33.66 2.09
C GLU A 39 9.32 32.17 2.10
N HIS A 40 8.74 31.39 1.19
CA HIS A 40 9.16 30.01 0.97
C HIS A 40 10.51 30.01 0.22
N ALA A 41 11.53 29.47 0.85
CA ALA A 41 12.90 29.46 0.32
C ALA A 41 13.21 28.22 -0.53
N GLY A 42 12.31 27.23 -0.54
CA GLY A 42 12.44 26.02 -1.34
C GLY A 42 12.14 24.73 -0.59
N SER A 43 12.09 23.65 -1.34
CA SER A 43 11.97 22.28 -0.87
C SER A 43 13.12 21.44 -1.37
N SER A 44 13.58 20.45 -0.59
CA SER A 44 14.69 19.56 -0.96
C SER A 44 14.34 18.55 -2.06
N LEU A 45 13.06 18.28 -2.26
CA LEU A 45 12.55 17.50 -3.38
C LEU A 45 11.66 18.37 -4.27
N THR A 46 11.54 17.99 -5.53
CA THR A 46 10.64 18.67 -6.46
C THR A 46 9.22 18.51 -5.96
N ASP A 47 8.59 19.62 -5.62
CA ASP A 47 7.19 19.68 -5.23
C ASP A 47 6.32 19.44 -6.47
N GLY A 48 5.72 18.25 -6.57
CA GLY A 48 4.80 17.91 -7.65
C GLY A 48 3.40 18.52 -7.50
N GLY A 49 3.14 19.23 -6.39
CA GLY A 49 1.87 19.87 -6.09
C GLY A 49 1.76 21.31 -6.57
N ALA A 50 0.56 21.82 -6.65
CA ALA A 50 0.30 23.23 -6.86
C ALA A 50 0.61 24.00 -5.58
N SER A 51 1.65 24.83 -5.61
CA SER A 51 1.97 25.75 -4.51
C SER A 51 1.02 26.94 -4.55
N THR A 52 0.31 27.16 -3.43
CA THR A 52 -0.53 28.36 -3.23
C THR A 52 0.01 29.17 -2.09
N THR A 53 0.35 30.43 -2.38
CA THR A 53 0.79 31.38 -1.34
C THR A 53 -0.31 32.41 -1.13
N VAL A 54 -0.72 32.59 0.11
CA VAL A 54 -1.59 33.70 0.51
C VAL A 54 -0.75 34.66 1.36
N THR A 55 -0.59 35.87 0.90
CA THR A 55 0.07 36.93 1.67
C THR A 55 -1.01 37.89 2.14
N GLY A 56 -1.21 37.97 3.43
CA GLY A 56 -2.17 38.88 4.06
C GLY A 56 -1.45 39.98 4.83
N THR A 57 -2.15 41.08 5.08
CA THR A 57 -1.75 42.10 6.05
C THR A 57 -2.57 41.91 7.30
N GLY A 58 -1.94 41.39 8.36
CA GLY A 58 -2.58 41.30 9.67
C GLY A 58 -2.25 42.50 10.54
N THR A 59 -3.02 42.70 11.60
CA THR A 59 -2.67 43.68 12.64
C THR A 59 -1.51 43.09 13.45
N PRO A 60 -0.37 43.79 13.56
CA PRO A 60 0.77 43.31 14.33
C PRO A 60 0.39 42.90 15.76
N GLY A 61 0.92 41.77 16.22
CA GLY A 61 0.66 41.23 17.55
C GLY A 61 -0.67 40.49 17.72
N THR A 62 -1.48 40.38 16.66
CA THR A 62 -2.76 39.63 16.68
C THR A 62 -2.59 38.20 16.11
N GLY A 63 -3.66 37.41 16.28
CA GLY A 63 -3.72 36.07 15.66
C GLY A 63 -4.10 36.06 14.18
N ASP A 64 -4.07 37.22 13.51
CA ASP A 64 -4.37 37.29 12.06
C ASP A 64 -3.34 36.56 11.22
N VAL A 65 -3.81 35.78 10.22
CA VAL A 65 -2.92 35.09 9.29
C VAL A 65 -2.31 36.10 8.34
N VAL A 66 -0.97 36.20 8.34
CA VAL A 66 -0.21 37.08 7.45
C VAL A 66 0.44 36.34 6.29
N TYR A 67 0.57 35.01 6.40
CA TYR A 67 1.14 34.17 5.36
C TYR A 67 0.56 32.76 5.46
N ALA A 68 0.19 32.18 4.34
CA ALA A 68 -0.11 30.77 4.22
C ALA A 68 0.51 30.23 2.92
N TYR A 69 1.16 29.07 3.03
CA TYR A 69 1.77 28.38 1.90
C TYR A 69 1.33 26.92 1.95
N THR A 70 0.85 26.41 0.82
CA THR A 70 0.48 25.01 0.67
C THR A 70 1.33 24.37 -0.41
N SER A 71 2.01 23.31 -0.06
CA SER A 71 2.77 22.43 -0.95
C SER A 71 2.09 21.08 -1.12
N ALA A 72 2.74 20.18 -1.86
CA ALA A 72 2.34 18.77 -1.90
C ALA A 72 2.49 18.08 -0.54
N TYR A 73 3.41 18.54 0.32
CA TYR A 73 3.75 17.92 1.60
C TYR A 73 2.98 18.47 2.78
N GLY A 74 2.59 19.75 2.75
CA GLY A 74 1.90 20.34 3.89
C GLY A 74 1.51 21.81 3.69
N THR A 75 0.98 22.40 4.75
CA THR A 75 0.57 23.81 4.78
C THR A 75 1.20 24.51 5.97
N LEU A 76 2.01 25.55 5.70
CA LEU A 76 2.46 26.50 6.73
C LEU A 76 1.44 27.63 6.83
N THR A 77 0.98 27.92 8.06
CA THR A 77 0.22 29.12 8.41
C THR A 77 1.03 29.93 9.38
N PHE A 78 1.28 31.21 9.08
CA PHE A 78 2.02 32.15 9.91
C PHE A 78 1.14 33.36 10.28
N ARG A 79 1.20 33.79 11.54
CA ARG A 79 0.32 34.81 12.08
C ARG A 79 1.06 36.10 12.48
N ALA A 80 0.33 37.19 12.56
CA ALA A 80 0.86 38.51 12.89
C ALA A 80 1.46 38.61 14.30
N ASP A 81 1.15 37.69 15.20
CA ASP A 81 1.76 37.61 16.56
C ASP A 81 3.07 36.79 16.56
N GLY A 82 3.54 36.35 15.40
CA GLY A 82 4.74 35.52 15.25
C GLY A 82 4.53 34.02 15.45
N SER A 83 3.32 33.58 15.79
CA SER A 83 3.01 32.17 15.88
C SER A 83 2.87 31.54 14.49
N TYR A 84 3.27 30.28 14.37
CA TYR A 84 3.13 29.51 13.12
C TYR A 84 2.74 28.07 13.40
N GLU A 85 2.12 27.48 12.40
CA GLU A 85 1.66 26.09 12.39
C GLU A 85 1.97 25.48 11.03
N TYR A 86 2.54 24.29 11.02
CA TYR A 86 2.71 23.49 9.83
C TYR A 86 1.92 22.19 9.98
N THR A 87 1.03 21.94 9.03
CA THR A 87 0.18 20.73 8.99
C THR A 87 0.56 19.89 7.81
N LEU A 88 0.87 18.60 8.03
CA LEU A 88 1.15 17.66 6.95
C LEU A 88 -0.09 17.44 6.08
N ASN A 89 0.14 17.34 4.76
CA ASN A 89 -0.86 16.94 3.78
C ASN A 89 -0.90 15.41 3.67
N ASN A 90 -1.01 14.73 4.80
CA ASN A 90 -1.09 13.28 4.85
C ASN A 90 -2.53 12.81 4.68
N LYS A 91 -2.73 11.67 4.01
CA LYS A 91 -4.04 11.05 3.80
C LYS A 91 -4.06 9.64 4.34
N ASN A 92 -5.21 9.22 4.88
CA ASN A 92 -5.38 7.84 5.32
C ASN A 92 -5.37 6.89 4.11
N PRO A 93 -4.82 5.67 4.27
CA PRO A 93 -5.00 4.62 3.29
C PRO A 93 -6.49 4.42 2.96
N GLY A 94 -6.84 4.43 1.68
CA GLY A 94 -8.22 4.33 1.21
C GLY A 94 -9.00 5.65 1.11
N GLU A 95 -8.44 6.78 1.54
CA GLU A 95 -9.01 8.10 1.22
C GLU A 95 -8.82 8.44 -0.26
N ALA A 96 -9.76 9.17 -0.85
CA ALA A 96 -9.64 9.62 -2.23
C ALA A 96 -8.36 10.46 -2.43
N GLY A 97 -7.45 9.96 -3.29
CA GLY A 97 -6.15 10.57 -3.57
C GLY A 97 -5.09 10.28 -2.49
N ALA A 98 -5.22 9.21 -1.73
CA ALA A 98 -4.15 8.69 -0.89
C ALA A 98 -3.02 8.11 -1.76
N ASP A 99 -3.39 7.34 -2.78
CA ASP A 99 -2.44 6.89 -3.79
C ASP A 99 -1.91 8.10 -4.58
N GLY A 100 -0.59 8.22 -4.67
CA GLY A 100 0.07 9.37 -5.29
C GLY A 100 0.12 10.63 -4.41
N ASN A 101 -0.29 10.57 -3.14
CA ASN A 101 -0.05 11.64 -2.19
C ASN A 101 1.45 11.74 -1.89
N ALA A 102 2.01 12.95 -1.99
CA ALA A 102 3.47 13.15 -1.88
C ALA A 102 4.04 12.75 -0.51
N VAL A 103 3.25 12.85 0.55
CA VAL A 103 3.68 12.45 1.91
C VAL A 103 3.64 10.93 2.05
N ASN A 104 2.56 10.29 1.58
CA ASN A 104 2.42 8.83 1.64
C ASN A 104 3.46 8.11 0.75
N ASN A 105 3.88 8.74 -0.34
CA ASN A 105 4.89 8.17 -1.24
C ASN A 105 6.33 8.25 -0.69
N LEU A 106 6.53 8.85 0.49
CA LEU A 106 7.85 8.90 1.11
C LEU A 106 8.16 7.57 1.79
N ALA A 107 8.94 6.76 1.13
CA ALA A 107 9.39 5.47 1.65
C ALA A 107 10.26 5.62 2.91
N LEU A 108 10.39 4.54 3.67
CA LEU A 108 11.22 4.49 4.87
C LEU A 108 12.66 4.99 4.59
N GLY A 109 13.09 5.97 5.38
CA GLY A 109 14.42 6.58 5.27
C GLY A 109 14.51 7.73 4.25
N GLN A 110 13.49 7.98 3.46
CA GLN A 110 13.40 9.19 2.66
C GLN A 110 13.08 10.40 3.56
N THR A 111 13.61 11.54 3.19
CA THR A 111 13.41 12.77 3.96
C THR A 111 13.20 13.95 3.01
N VAL A 112 12.16 14.73 3.29
CA VAL A 112 11.89 16.01 2.63
C VAL A 112 12.14 17.15 3.61
N THR A 113 12.73 18.23 3.14
CA THR A 113 12.93 19.44 3.93
C THR A 113 12.32 20.63 3.21
N GLU A 114 11.39 21.32 3.87
CA GLU A 114 10.86 22.62 3.42
C GLU A 114 11.45 23.74 4.27
N THR A 115 11.79 24.83 3.63
CA THR A 115 12.50 25.96 4.28
C THR A 115 11.77 27.26 4.02
N PHE A 116 11.50 27.99 5.09
CA PHE A 116 10.83 29.29 5.07
C PHE A 116 11.74 30.33 5.71
N THR A 117 11.87 31.48 5.07
CA THR A 117 12.63 32.61 5.58
C THR A 117 11.68 33.63 6.18
N VAL A 118 11.90 33.99 7.42
CA VAL A 118 11.10 34.97 8.16
C VAL A 118 11.94 36.16 8.52
N TYR A 119 11.42 37.34 8.29
CA TYR A 119 12.01 38.61 8.76
C TYR A 119 10.91 39.55 9.27
N VAL A 120 11.30 40.58 10.00
CA VAL A 120 10.40 41.54 10.60
C VAL A 120 10.77 42.93 10.10
N THR A 121 9.76 43.77 9.85
CA THR A 121 9.95 45.19 9.59
C THR A 121 9.24 46.02 10.65
N ASP A 122 9.85 47.16 10.99
CA ASP A 122 9.22 48.19 11.81
C ASP A 122 8.47 49.21 10.96
N ALA A 123 7.84 50.19 11.65
CA ALA A 123 7.11 51.26 10.98
C ALA A 123 8.03 52.21 10.14
N GLN A 124 9.33 52.23 10.42
CA GLN A 124 10.33 53.03 9.73
C GLN A 124 11.01 52.24 8.62
N THR A 125 10.52 51.05 8.30
CA THR A 125 11.06 50.14 7.27
C THR A 125 12.43 49.51 7.59
N GLY A 126 12.88 49.57 8.85
CA GLY A 126 14.01 48.76 9.33
C GLY A 126 13.68 47.28 9.19
N ARG A 127 14.62 46.49 8.66
CA ARG A 127 14.45 45.05 8.46
C ARG A 127 15.36 44.28 9.40
N SER A 128 14.78 43.27 10.10
CA SER A 128 15.58 42.35 10.91
C SER A 128 16.49 41.47 10.07
N VAL A 129 17.44 40.83 10.71
CA VAL A 129 18.18 39.71 10.12
C VAL A 129 17.17 38.59 9.87
N PRO A 130 17.15 37.97 8.67
CA PRO A 130 16.26 36.82 8.38
C PRO A 130 16.53 35.65 9.32
N GLN A 131 15.45 34.98 9.73
CA GLN A 131 15.46 33.70 10.44
C GLN A 131 14.88 32.63 9.55
N THR A 132 15.27 31.38 9.77
CA THR A 132 14.82 30.26 8.97
C THR A 132 13.97 29.31 9.81
N ILE A 133 12.79 28.97 9.29
CA ILE A 133 12.00 27.83 9.77
C ILE A 133 12.28 26.68 8.81
N THR A 134 12.76 25.57 9.35
CA THR A 134 12.98 24.33 8.58
C THR A 134 12.03 23.26 9.09
N VAL A 135 11.24 22.70 8.18
CA VAL A 135 10.36 21.57 8.45
C VAL A 135 10.98 20.35 7.79
N THR A 136 11.21 19.31 8.59
CA THR A 136 11.73 18.03 8.12
C THR A 136 10.62 16.98 8.20
N ILE A 137 10.34 16.34 7.07
CA ILE A 137 9.33 15.31 6.92
C ILE A 137 10.06 14.00 6.61
N ASN A 138 9.85 13.00 7.44
CA ASN A 138 10.47 11.68 7.26
C ASN A 138 9.42 10.68 6.78
N GLY A 139 9.76 9.92 5.75
CA GLY A 139 8.97 8.82 5.26
C GLY A 139 8.96 7.64 6.24
N THR A 140 7.89 6.89 6.19
CA THR A 140 7.68 5.65 6.94
C THR A 140 7.27 4.57 5.96
N ASN A 141 7.55 3.31 6.28
CA ASN A 141 7.11 2.19 5.45
C ASN A 141 5.60 1.99 5.56
N ASP A 142 4.94 1.86 4.42
CA ASP A 142 3.55 1.45 4.32
C ASP A 142 3.44 -0.07 4.12
N VAL A 143 2.24 -0.62 4.27
CA VAL A 143 1.97 -2.04 4.08
C VAL A 143 1.40 -2.25 2.68
N PRO A 144 1.95 -3.18 1.89
CA PRO A 144 1.43 -3.44 0.55
C PRO A 144 0.00 -3.97 0.58
N THR A 145 -0.76 -3.63 -0.43
CA THR A 145 -2.08 -4.19 -0.69
C THR A 145 -1.97 -5.40 -1.60
N LEU A 146 -2.93 -6.32 -1.51
CA LEU A 146 -2.99 -7.54 -2.31
C LEU A 146 -4.38 -7.72 -2.88
N ASP A 147 -4.48 -7.92 -4.19
CA ASP A 147 -5.68 -8.38 -4.87
C ASP A 147 -5.43 -9.70 -5.58
N LEU A 148 -6.43 -10.57 -5.55
CA LEU A 148 -6.42 -11.86 -6.23
C LEU A 148 -7.46 -11.81 -7.35
N SER A 149 -7.05 -12.17 -8.55
CA SER A 149 -7.91 -12.48 -9.68
C SER A 149 -7.60 -13.89 -10.15
N ASN A 150 -8.61 -14.69 -10.35
CA ASN A 150 -8.49 -15.94 -11.06
C ASN A 150 -8.90 -15.72 -12.51
N ASP A 151 -8.17 -16.35 -13.41
CA ASP A 151 -8.39 -16.23 -14.85
C ASP A 151 -9.42 -17.29 -15.27
N ASN A 152 -10.68 -17.04 -14.93
CA ASN A 152 -11.81 -17.94 -15.06
C ASN A 152 -12.23 -18.23 -16.50
N LEU A 153 -11.29 -18.56 -17.38
CA LEU A 153 -11.61 -18.99 -18.74
C LEU A 153 -12.26 -20.39 -18.80
N ASN A 154 -12.25 -21.14 -17.69
CA ASN A 154 -12.81 -22.49 -17.60
C ASN A 154 -13.73 -22.69 -16.37
N ASP A 155 -14.27 -21.64 -15.79
CA ASP A 155 -15.21 -21.76 -14.69
C ASP A 155 -16.55 -22.34 -15.17
N LEU A 156 -16.66 -23.66 -15.07
CA LEU A 156 -17.93 -24.40 -15.30
C LEU A 156 -19.00 -24.08 -14.24
N LEU A 157 -18.63 -23.39 -13.16
CA LEU A 157 -19.50 -23.15 -12.00
C LEU A 157 -19.76 -21.65 -11.73
N GLY A 158 -19.15 -20.72 -12.52
CA GLY A 158 -19.47 -19.28 -12.50
C GLY A 158 -18.72 -18.46 -11.47
N GLY A 159 -17.65 -17.78 -11.89
CA GLY A 159 -17.06 -16.52 -11.38
C GLY A 159 -17.10 -16.20 -9.88
N ASP A 160 -16.86 -17.18 -9.00
CA ASP A 160 -16.94 -16.98 -7.55
C ASP A 160 -15.61 -16.55 -6.88
N GLY A 161 -14.55 -16.39 -7.66
CA GLY A 161 -13.23 -16.01 -7.16
C GLY A 161 -12.37 -17.19 -6.68
N ASN A 162 -12.85 -18.43 -6.77
CA ASN A 162 -12.13 -19.63 -6.38
C ASN A 162 -11.49 -20.34 -7.58
N LEU A 163 -10.49 -21.18 -7.33
CA LEU A 163 -9.93 -22.07 -8.35
C LEU A 163 -10.77 -23.35 -8.44
N HIS A 164 -10.92 -23.89 -9.65
CA HIS A 164 -11.70 -25.10 -9.89
C HIS A 164 -10.90 -26.09 -10.73
N VAL A 165 -10.79 -27.31 -10.25
CA VAL A 165 -10.17 -28.42 -10.96
C VAL A 165 -11.11 -29.64 -10.96
N VAL A 166 -10.98 -30.46 -11.99
CA VAL A 166 -11.79 -31.69 -12.15
C VAL A 166 -10.83 -32.83 -12.42
N GLU A 167 -10.92 -33.90 -11.63
CA GLU A 167 -10.11 -35.09 -11.82
C GLU A 167 -10.45 -35.84 -13.12
N ASP A 168 -9.50 -36.62 -13.62
CA ASP A 168 -9.72 -37.50 -14.77
C ASP A 168 -10.62 -38.67 -14.40
N GLY A 169 -11.66 -38.94 -15.20
CA GLY A 169 -12.56 -40.08 -14.98
C GLY A 169 -12.29 -41.23 -15.94
N VAL A 170 -12.19 -42.43 -15.41
CA VAL A 170 -12.23 -43.66 -16.23
C VAL A 170 -13.63 -44.21 -16.24
N GLY A 171 -14.25 -44.31 -17.42
CA GLY A 171 -15.63 -44.85 -17.55
C GLY A 171 -16.74 -43.81 -17.34
N ARG A 172 -16.44 -42.52 -17.28
CA ARG A 172 -17.46 -41.48 -17.22
C ARG A 172 -17.98 -41.11 -18.61
N GLU A 173 -19.28 -40.89 -18.72
CA GLU A 173 -19.86 -40.23 -19.88
C GLU A 173 -19.45 -38.72 -19.83
N ASP A 174 -18.85 -38.25 -20.88
CA ASP A 174 -18.66 -36.82 -21.09
C ASP A 174 -20.04 -36.13 -21.12
N ALA A 175 -20.37 -35.32 -20.12
CA ALA A 175 -21.62 -34.58 -20.03
C ALA A 175 -21.88 -33.69 -21.26
N ASN A 176 -20.88 -33.48 -22.08
CA ASN A 176 -20.96 -32.64 -23.29
C ASN A 176 -21.12 -33.42 -24.58
N THR A 177 -21.13 -34.77 -24.52
CA THR A 177 -21.44 -35.62 -25.68
C THR A 177 -22.57 -36.60 -25.31
N PRO A 178 -23.86 -36.25 -25.54
CA PRO A 178 -24.95 -37.18 -25.35
C PRO A 178 -24.70 -38.40 -26.26
N THR A 179 -24.29 -39.53 -25.68
CA THR A 179 -24.20 -40.77 -26.42
C THR A 179 -25.62 -41.26 -26.69
N THR A 180 -26.05 -41.20 -27.95
CA THR A 180 -27.28 -41.82 -28.43
C THR A 180 -27.13 -43.32 -28.60
N ASP A 181 -25.99 -43.89 -28.17
CA ASP A 181 -25.69 -45.33 -28.38
C ASP A 181 -25.52 -46.02 -27.01
N PRO A 182 -26.53 -46.76 -26.53
CA PRO A 182 -26.42 -47.50 -25.28
C PRO A 182 -25.45 -48.68 -25.47
N GLY A 183 -24.18 -48.49 -25.06
CA GLY A 183 -23.13 -49.48 -25.14
C GLY A 183 -21.75 -48.99 -25.55
N LYS A 184 -21.60 -47.68 -25.81
CA LYS A 184 -20.30 -47.03 -25.91
C LYS A 184 -20.06 -46.21 -24.64
N GLU A 185 -19.55 -46.85 -23.64
CA GLU A 185 -18.92 -46.16 -22.52
C GLU A 185 -17.72 -45.42 -23.05
N ASN A 186 -17.71 -44.08 -22.86
CA ASN A 186 -16.50 -43.28 -23.12
C ASN A 186 -15.46 -43.68 -22.08
N THR A 187 -14.37 -44.28 -22.52
CA THR A 187 -13.40 -44.94 -21.65
C THR A 187 -12.39 -43.99 -21.03
N SER A 188 -12.44 -42.70 -21.36
CA SER A 188 -11.57 -41.70 -20.75
C SER A 188 -12.17 -40.31 -20.83
N PHE A 189 -12.31 -39.66 -19.70
CA PHE A 189 -12.57 -38.24 -19.55
C PHE A 189 -11.26 -37.54 -19.16
N THR A 190 -10.84 -36.54 -19.89
CA THR A 190 -9.69 -35.73 -19.53
C THR A 190 -10.21 -34.58 -18.67
N GLY A 191 -9.91 -34.60 -17.38
CA GLY A 191 -10.27 -33.55 -16.46
C GLY A 191 -9.42 -32.30 -16.62
N HIS A 192 -9.82 -31.24 -15.94
CA HIS A 192 -9.02 -30.03 -15.76
C HIS A 192 -8.26 -30.15 -14.44
N THR A 193 -7.03 -30.69 -14.50
CA THR A 193 -6.21 -30.94 -13.30
C THR A 193 -5.41 -29.70 -12.84
N THR A 194 -5.49 -28.60 -13.60
CA THR A 194 -4.82 -27.35 -13.26
C THR A 194 -5.74 -26.15 -13.44
N ASP A 195 -5.59 -25.16 -12.58
CA ASP A 195 -6.25 -23.85 -12.73
C ASP A 195 -5.27 -22.73 -12.35
N THR A 196 -5.50 -21.51 -12.85
CA THR A 196 -4.56 -20.40 -12.74
C THR A 196 -5.23 -19.12 -12.24
N GLY A 197 -4.43 -18.26 -11.66
CA GLY A 197 -4.84 -16.93 -11.24
C GLY A 197 -3.66 -15.96 -11.18
N THR A 198 -3.98 -14.73 -10.81
CA THR A 198 -2.97 -13.67 -10.63
C THR A 198 -3.17 -12.97 -9.30
N ALA A 199 -2.09 -12.82 -8.56
CA ALA A 199 -1.98 -11.96 -7.39
C ALA A 199 -1.38 -10.63 -7.83
N SER A 200 -2.08 -9.54 -7.57
CA SER A 200 -1.61 -8.18 -7.83
C SER A 200 -1.32 -7.49 -6.52
N GLY A 201 -0.08 -7.08 -6.33
CA GLY A 201 0.34 -6.27 -5.19
C GLY A 201 0.52 -4.81 -5.59
N ASN A 202 0.22 -3.90 -4.68
CA ASN A 202 0.55 -2.48 -4.82
C ASN A 202 0.98 -1.91 -3.48
N ASP A 203 1.94 -0.98 -3.53
CA ASP A 203 2.45 -0.24 -2.39
C ASP A 203 2.48 1.24 -2.74
N VAL A 204 2.21 2.11 -1.76
CA VAL A 204 2.23 3.56 -1.97
C VAL A 204 3.64 4.15 -1.87
N ASP A 205 4.58 3.43 -1.26
CA ASP A 205 5.97 3.86 -1.14
C ASP A 205 6.66 3.97 -2.50
N ALA A 206 7.35 5.09 -2.74
CA ALA A 206 8.03 5.31 -4.00
C ALA A 206 9.22 4.35 -4.18
N GLY A 207 9.19 3.59 -5.27
CA GLY A 207 10.26 2.67 -5.63
C GLY A 207 10.22 1.34 -4.87
N HIS A 208 9.06 0.98 -4.34
CA HIS A 208 8.82 -0.29 -3.64
C HIS A 208 9.20 -1.52 -4.48
N ILE A 209 9.57 -2.59 -3.78
CA ILE A 209 9.87 -3.91 -4.33
C ILE A 209 8.96 -4.92 -3.63
N LEU A 210 8.21 -5.70 -4.40
CA LEU A 210 7.25 -6.67 -3.87
C LEU A 210 7.73 -8.10 -4.08
N TYR A 211 7.44 -8.96 -3.09
CA TYR A 211 7.74 -10.39 -3.11
C TYR A 211 6.46 -11.16 -2.82
N PHE A 212 6.11 -12.10 -3.68
CA PHE A 212 4.96 -12.97 -3.49
C PHE A 212 5.35 -14.28 -2.83
N GLY A 213 4.41 -14.89 -2.13
CA GLY A 213 4.58 -16.17 -1.46
C GLY A 213 3.26 -16.90 -1.25
N ALA A 214 3.33 -18.17 -0.87
CA ALA A 214 2.14 -18.97 -0.57
C ALA A 214 2.41 -20.06 0.46
N VAL A 215 1.35 -20.43 1.20
CA VAL A 215 1.31 -21.61 2.06
C VAL A 215 -0.02 -22.33 1.89
N ALA A 216 -0.06 -23.64 2.20
CA ALA A 216 -1.30 -24.38 2.31
C ALA A 216 -2.01 -24.02 3.63
N GLY A 217 -3.33 -23.91 3.59
CA GLY A 217 -4.19 -23.58 4.73
C GLY A 217 -4.34 -22.08 4.97
N GLU A 218 -4.86 -21.76 6.15
CA GLU A 218 -5.17 -20.41 6.60
C GLU A 218 -3.89 -19.58 6.89
N ALA A 219 -4.03 -18.26 6.76
CA ALA A 219 -2.95 -17.32 7.05
C ALA A 219 -2.43 -17.47 8.49
N THR A 220 -1.13 -17.61 8.63
CA THR A 220 -0.48 -17.47 9.93
C THR A 220 -0.34 -15.99 10.29
N LYS A 221 -0.51 -15.66 11.58
CA LYS A 221 -0.34 -14.28 12.06
C LYS A 221 1.13 -13.88 12.25
N THR A 222 2.04 -14.78 12.04
CA THR A 222 3.50 -14.59 12.20
C THR A 222 4.14 -14.53 10.83
N PHE A 223 4.98 -13.52 10.62
CA PHE A 223 5.81 -13.40 9.43
C PHE A 223 6.80 -14.56 9.33
N ASP A 224 6.80 -15.24 8.20
CA ASP A 224 7.78 -16.27 7.85
C ASP A 224 8.44 -15.94 6.51
N PRO A 225 9.71 -15.52 6.47
CA PRO A 225 10.37 -15.14 5.23
C PRO A 225 10.57 -16.32 4.27
N SER A 226 10.52 -17.56 4.74
CA SER A 226 10.77 -18.75 3.93
C SER A 226 9.64 -19.06 2.92
N VAL A 227 8.46 -18.49 3.12
CA VAL A 227 7.30 -18.71 2.25
C VAL A 227 7.28 -17.79 1.04
N PHE A 228 8.21 -16.83 0.96
CA PHE A 228 8.25 -15.84 -0.12
C PHE A 228 9.27 -16.20 -1.21
N ASN A 229 9.00 -15.73 -2.42
CA ASN A 229 9.93 -15.77 -3.52
C ASN A 229 11.24 -15.05 -3.19
N THR A 230 12.34 -15.53 -3.73
CA THR A 230 13.67 -14.90 -3.60
C THR A 230 13.91 -13.82 -4.66
N ALA A 231 13.18 -13.87 -5.77
CA ALA A 231 13.15 -12.80 -6.76
C ALA A 231 11.90 -11.94 -6.55
N ASP A 232 12.03 -10.64 -6.81
CA ASP A 232 10.94 -9.68 -6.69
C ASP A 232 10.01 -9.67 -7.91
N SER A 233 8.93 -8.90 -7.82
CA SER A 233 7.91 -8.78 -8.87
C SER A 233 8.41 -8.07 -10.14
N THR A 234 9.56 -7.39 -10.09
CA THR A 234 10.15 -6.65 -11.22
C THR A 234 11.16 -7.47 -11.98
N ALA A 235 11.51 -8.68 -11.51
CA ALA A 235 12.48 -9.55 -12.14
C ALA A 235 12.03 -9.95 -13.54
N THR A 236 12.63 -9.34 -14.56
CA THR A 236 12.40 -9.63 -15.97
C THR A 236 13.50 -10.51 -16.54
N GLY A 237 13.13 -11.69 -17.00
CA GLY A 237 13.99 -12.51 -17.87
C GLY A 237 15.06 -13.34 -17.16
N GLY A 238 14.84 -14.60 -17.04
CA GLY A 238 15.73 -15.63 -16.49
C GLY A 238 15.24 -16.06 -15.11
N ALA A 239 15.01 -17.32 -14.90
CA ALA A 239 14.59 -18.02 -13.68
C ALA A 239 13.76 -17.16 -12.71
N ALA A 240 12.54 -16.82 -13.11
CA ALA A 240 11.55 -16.34 -12.15
C ALA A 240 11.54 -17.33 -10.99
N SER A 241 11.82 -16.87 -9.77
CA SER A 241 11.70 -17.76 -8.63
C SER A 241 10.23 -18.07 -8.41
N SER A 242 9.96 -19.29 -7.98
CA SER A 242 8.62 -19.72 -7.62
C SER A 242 8.62 -20.36 -6.25
N VAL A 243 7.50 -20.23 -5.56
CA VAL A 243 7.22 -20.94 -4.30
C VAL A 243 6.12 -21.95 -4.56
N VAL A 244 6.31 -23.16 -4.03
CA VAL A 244 5.32 -24.23 -4.11
C VAL A 244 4.77 -24.51 -2.73
N ALA A 245 3.47 -24.28 -2.54
CA ALA A 245 2.74 -24.65 -1.34
C ALA A 245 2.05 -26.01 -1.58
N GLY A 246 2.52 -27.06 -0.90
CA GLY A 246 1.94 -28.40 -1.00
C GLY A 246 0.69 -28.53 -0.15
N GLY A 247 -0.45 -28.78 -0.77
CA GLY A 247 -1.73 -29.05 -0.13
C GLY A 247 -2.02 -30.54 0.03
N GLN A 248 -3.22 -30.84 0.51
CA GLN A 248 -3.69 -32.22 0.68
C GLN A 248 -4.03 -32.87 -0.67
N TYR A 249 -4.69 -32.15 -1.54
CA TYR A 249 -5.18 -32.65 -2.82
C TYR A 249 -4.37 -32.18 -4.02
N GLY A 250 -3.57 -31.15 -3.85
CA GLY A 250 -2.75 -30.58 -4.91
C GLY A 250 -1.63 -29.71 -4.39
N SER A 251 -1.08 -28.88 -5.27
CA SER A 251 -0.09 -27.87 -4.92
C SER A 251 -0.35 -26.55 -5.64
N LEU A 252 -0.18 -25.44 -4.95
CA LEU A 252 -0.24 -24.11 -5.52
C LEU A 252 1.19 -23.59 -5.70
N THR A 253 1.52 -23.24 -6.94
CA THR A 253 2.80 -22.59 -7.29
C THR A 253 2.56 -21.13 -7.56
N ILE A 254 3.26 -20.24 -6.87
CA ILE A 254 3.24 -18.80 -7.13
C ILE A 254 4.60 -18.32 -7.64
N ASN A 255 4.58 -17.56 -8.72
CA ASN A 255 5.75 -16.97 -9.34
C ASN A 255 6.04 -15.57 -8.78
N SER A 256 7.28 -15.10 -8.96
CA SER A 256 7.68 -13.76 -8.51
C SER A 256 6.86 -12.62 -9.12
N ASN A 257 6.28 -12.80 -10.30
CA ASN A 257 5.40 -11.84 -10.96
C ASN A 257 3.93 -11.87 -10.46
N GLY A 258 3.62 -12.68 -9.45
CA GLY A 258 2.29 -12.83 -8.89
C GLY A 258 1.39 -13.84 -9.61
N SER A 259 1.77 -14.38 -10.78
CA SER A 259 1.00 -15.44 -11.41
C SER A 259 1.05 -16.72 -10.56
N TYR A 260 -0.08 -17.38 -10.36
CA TYR A 260 -0.12 -18.64 -9.62
C TYR A 260 -0.91 -19.71 -10.37
N THR A 261 -0.54 -20.95 -10.14
CA THR A 261 -1.16 -22.14 -10.72
C THR A 261 -1.39 -23.16 -9.62
N TYR A 262 -2.59 -23.67 -9.52
CA TYR A 262 -2.87 -24.88 -8.77
C TYR A 262 -2.77 -26.09 -9.70
N ALA A 263 -2.15 -27.14 -9.21
CA ALA A 263 -2.08 -28.44 -9.88
C ALA A 263 -2.55 -29.53 -8.91
N MET A 264 -3.57 -30.27 -9.30
CA MET A 264 -4.09 -31.40 -8.54
C MET A 264 -3.08 -32.56 -8.55
N LYS A 265 -3.04 -33.35 -7.48
CA LYS A 265 -2.25 -34.61 -7.43
C LYS A 265 -2.73 -35.59 -8.49
N GLY A 266 -1.77 -36.18 -9.19
CA GLY A 266 -2.05 -37.16 -10.24
C GLY A 266 -2.30 -38.57 -9.73
N GLU A 267 -2.61 -39.48 -10.68
CA GLU A 267 -2.75 -40.91 -10.41
C GLU A 267 -1.53 -41.47 -9.66
N GLY A 268 -1.78 -42.25 -8.60
CA GLY A 268 -0.74 -42.90 -7.82
C GLY A 268 -0.07 -42.01 -6.76
N GLU A 269 -0.41 -40.73 -6.68
CA GLU A 269 0.00 -39.89 -5.57
C GLU A 269 -0.88 -40.13 -4.34
N ASN A 270 -0.23 -40.35 -3.20
CA ASN A 270 -0.95 -40.69 -1.98
C ASN A 270 -1.71 -39.46 -1.43
N VAL A 271 -3.02 -39.59 -1.36
CA VAL A 271 -3.90 -38.72 -0.59
C VAL A 271 -4.63 -39.59 0.44
N SER A 272 -5.03 -39.00 1.55
CA SER A 272 -5.89 -39.67 2.53
C SER A 272 -6.85 -38.67 3.10
N PHE A 273 -8.14 -38.89 2.91
CA PHE A 273 -9.20 -38.02 3.42
C PHE A 273 -10.49 -38.80 3.64
N GLU A 274 -11.39 -38.19 4.40
CA GLU A 274 -12.72 -38.73 4.63
C GLU A 274 -13.78 -37.81 3.98
N LEU A 275 -14.71 -38.42 3.25
CA LEU A 275 -15.86 -37.75 2.69
C LEU A 275 -17.11 -38.67 2.98
N ASP A 276 -18.14 -38.10 3.59
CA ASP A 276 -19.37 -38.80 3.93
C ASP A 276 -19.17 -40.11 4.72
N GLY A 277 -18.17 -40.15 5.59
CA GLY A 277 -17.83 -41.30 6.44
C GLY A 277 -17.09 -42.43 5.71
N LYS A 278 -16.64 -42.21 4.48
CA LYS A 278 -15.80 -43.13 3.72
C LYS A 278 -14.40 -42.57 3.59
N THR A 279 -13.41 -43.42 3.80
CA THR A 279 -11.97 -43.05 3.62
C THR A 279 -11.56 -43.25 2.16
N TYR A 280 -10.94 -42.22 1.59
CA TYR A 280 -10.39 -42.21 0.24
C TYR A 280 -8.85 -42.19 0.31
N THR A 281 -8.21 -42.91 -0.57
CA THR A 281 -6.74 -43.00 -0.67
C THR A 281 -6.17 -42.54 -2.02
N SER A 282 -7.04 -42.18 -2.96
CA SER A 282 -6.74 -41.55 -4.24
C SER A 282 -7.89 -40.61 -4.61
N LEU A 283 -7.59 -39.55 -5.37
CA LEU A 283 -8.61 -38.66 -5.94
C LEU A 283 -9.48 -39.40 -6.95
N ASP A 284 -8.93 -40.36 -7.69
CA ASP A 284 -9.67 -41.22 -8.66
C ASP A 284 -10.83 -42.01 -8.06
N GLN A 285 -10.91 -42.07 -6.74
CA GLN A 285 -12.03 -42.75 -6.03
C GLN A 285 -13.25 -41.83 -5.81
N LEU A 286 -13.12 -40.54 -6.13
CA LEU A 286 -14.26 -39.61 -6.05
C LEU A 286 -15.33 -40.00 -7.05
N ALA A 287 -16.59 -40.01 -6.61
CA ALA A 287 -17.71 -40.30 -7.48
C ALA A 287 -18.24 -39.02 -8.13
N GLU A 288 -18.99 -39.15 -9.20
CA GLU A 288 -19.67 -38.03 -9.84
C GLU A 288 -20.52 -37.25 -8.86
N GLY A 289 -20.24 -35.93 -8.76
CA GLY A 289 -20.94 -35.05 -7.82
C GLY A 289 -20.23 -34.89 -6.47
N ASP A 290 -19.21 -35.71 -6.17
CA ASP A 290 -18.37 -35.50 -5.00
C ASP A 290 -17.56 -34.21 -5.18
N THR A 291 -17.48 -33.38 -4.13
CA THR A 291 -16.72 -32.14 -4.12
C THR A 291 -15.89 -32.06 -2.87
N ILE A 292 -14.61 -31.75 -3.01
CA ILE A 292 -13.68 -31.53 -1.91
C ILE A 292 -13.04 -30.16 -2.05
N TYR A 293 -12.63 -29.56 -0.94
CA TYR A 293 -12.05 -28.22 -0.91
C TYR A 293 -10.72 -28.24 -0.17
N GLU A 294 -9.79 -27.44 -0.65
CA GLU A 294 -8.62 -27.05 0.13
C GLU A 294 -8.35 -25.55 -0.01
N THR A 295 -7.58 -25.01 0.90
CA THR A 295 -7.37 -23.59 1.03
C THR A 295 -5.87 -23.30 0.99
N PHE A 296 -5.51 -22.23 0.30
CA PHE A 296 -4.16 -21.69 0.28
C PHE A 296 -4.21 -20.22 0.69
N THR A 297 -3.15 -19.76 1.33
CA THR A 297 -2.95 -18.35 1.61
C THR A 297 -1.84 -17.81 0.71
N ILE A 298 -2.14 -16.76 -0.03
CA ILE A 298 -1.19 -16.01 -0.85
C ILE A 298 -0.80 -14.75 -0.10
N TYR A 299 0.49 -14.45 -0.12
CA TYR A 299 1.10 -13.32 0.55
C TYR A 299 1.76 -12.38 -0.45
N VAL A 300 1.77 -11.10 -0.13
CA VAL A 300 2.69 -10.11 -0.69
C VAL A 300 3.42 -9.40 0.45
N ARG A 301 4.71 -9.17 0.31
CA ARG A 301 5.51 -8.34 1.21
C ARG A 301 6.35 -7.34 0.42
N ASP A 302 6.71 -6.24 1.07
CA ASP A 302 7.70 -5.28 0.60
C ASP A 302 9.15 -5.69 0.97
N GLU A 303 10.11 -4.85 0.64
CA GLU A 303 11.53 -5.02 0.98
C GLU A 303 11.82 -4.81 2.48
N HIS A 304 10.91 -4.17 3.23
CA HIS A 304 11.02 -3.92 4.67
C HIS A 304 10.27 -4.96 5.52
N ASN A 305 9.68 -5.98 4.86
CA ASN A 305 8.92 -7.09 5.46
C ASN A 305 7.55 -6.69 6.05
N ALA A 306 6.95 -5.55 5.68
CA ALA A 306 5.53 -5.37 5.85
C ALA A 306 4.79 -6.25 4.83
N TRP A 307 3.68 -6.87 5.22
CA TRP A 307 3.03 -7.88 4.39
C TRP A 307 1.52 -7.91 4.54
N THR A 308 0.86 -8.36 3.50
CA THR A 308 -0.58 -8.62 3.45
C THR A 308 -0.82 -10.02 2.90
N ALA A 309 -1.95 -10.62 3.27
CA ALA A 309 -2.33 -11.95 2.85
C ALA A 309 -3.82 -12.04 2.47
N LYS A 310 -4.11 -12.88 1.50
CA LYS A 310 -5.47 -13.28 1.12
C LYS A 310 -5.55 -14.79 0.91
N THR A 311 -6.72 -15.34 1.16
CA THR A 311 -7.00 -16.77 1.01
C THR A 311 -7.64 -17.03 -0.35
N VAL A 312 -7.22 -18.12 -1.00
CA VAL A 312 -7.86 -18.71 -2.18
C VAL A 312 -8.33 -20.12 -1.83
N THR A 313 -9.53 -20.46 -2.24
CA THR A 313 -10.11 -21.81 -2.11
C THR A 313 -10.04 -22.53 -3.45
N VAL A 314 -9.74 -23.82 -3.39
CA VAL A 314 -9.75 -24.71 -4.56
C VAL A 314 -10.79 -25.76 -4.32
#